data_b78a98f89a56d0b8f9d2ce87fb7eac17
#
_entry.id   b78a98f89a56d0b8f9d2ce87fb7eac17
#
_cell.length_a   1.000
_cell.length_b   1.000
_cell.length_c   1.000
_cell.angle_alpha   90.00
_cell.angle_beta   90.00
_cell.angle_gamma   90.00
#
_symmetry.space_group_name_H-M   'P 1'
#
loop_
_entity.id
_entity.type
_entity.pdbx_description
1 polymer ?
#
loop_
_entity_poly.entity_id
_entity_poly.type
_entity_poly.pdbx_seq_one_letter_code
_entity_poly.pdbx_strand_id
1 'polypeptide(L)'
;MAGFVRVATIEEFGEHPMKLIEANGEKVALFRLGADFYALSNTCSHRGGPLCEGELEGTEIVCPWHGATFDVRTGAALSPPAPRGVRSYPVRVTGTDVELEL
;
A
#
# COMPACT_ATOMS: atom_id res chain seq x y z
N MET A 1 -3.51 21.16 6.31
CA MET A 1 -2.20 20.90 5.72
C MET A 1 -1.77 19.49 6.05
N ALA A 2 -1.40 18.72 5.03
CA ALA A 2 -0.95 17.37 5.24
C ALA A 2 0.43 17.37 5.91
N GLY A 3 0.70 16.38 6.75
CA GLY A 3 1.99 16.19 7.37
C GLY A 3 2.26 14.71 7.53
N PHE A 4 3.50 14.36 7.77
CA PHE A 4 3.86 12.96 7.96
C PHE A 4 3.51 12.51 9.38
N VAL A 5 2.87 11.35 9.47
CA VAL A 5 2.46 10.73 10.72
C VAL A 5 3.09 9.35 10.80
N ARG A 6 3.70 9.02 11.94
CA ARG A 6 4.24 7.68 12.14
C ARG A 6 3.10 6.68 12.20
N VAL A 7 3.18 5.64 11.38
CA VAL A 7 2.12 4.61 11.31
C VAL A 7 2.66 3.22 11.62
N ALA A 8 3.97 3.03 11.56
CA ALA A 8 4.59 1.73 11.82
C ALA A 8 6.07 1.91 12.10
N THR A 9 6.73 0.83 12.51
CA THR A 9 8.19 0.78 12.56
C THR A 9 8.66 -0.31 11.60
N ILE A 10 9.92 -0.21 11.17
CA ILE A 10 10.48 -1.19 10.24
C ILE A 10 10.39 -2.60 10.82
N GLU A 11 10.63 -2.75 12.13
CA GLU A 11 10.60 -4.04 12.80
C GLU A 11 9.23 -4.70 12.77
N GLU A 12 8.15 -3.91 12.70
CA GLU A 12 6.79 -4.47 12.67
C GLU A 12 6.50 -5.29 11.42
N PHE A 13 7.26 -5.06 10.34
CA PHE A 13 7.08 -5.83 9.12
C PHE A 13 7.60 -7.26 9.27
N GLY A 14 8.69 -7.45 10.04
CA GLY A 14 9.32 -8.75 10.16
C GLY A 14 9.63 -9.30 8.77
N GLU A 15 9.08 -10.48 8.46
CA GLU A 15 9.24 -11.09 7.14
C GLU A 15 8.08 -10.79 6.19
N HIS A 16 7.07 -10.06 6.65
CA HIS A 16 5.91 -9.73 5.82
C HIS A 16 6.17 -8.47 5.02
N PRO A 17 5.95 -8.49 3.70
CA PRO A 17 6.17 -7.30 2.87
C PRO A 17 4.99 -6.32 2.88
N MET A 18 3.90 -6.65 3.56
CA MET A 18 2.69 -5.83 3.56
C MET A 18 2.10 -5.70 4.95
N LYS A 19 1.46 -4.56 5.21
CA LYS A 19 0.81 -4.30 6.49
C LYS A 19 -0.38 -3.37 6.27
N LEU A 20 -1.51 -3.69 6.91
CA LEU A 20 -2.67 -2.81 6.90
C LEU A 20 -2.49 -1.73 7.96
N ILE A 21 -2.68 -0.47 7.54
CA ILE A 21 -2.65 0.69 8.42
C ILE A 21 -4.01 1.36 8.38
N GLU A 22 -4.53 1.71 9.54
CA GLU A 22 -5.75 2.53 9.64
C GLU A 22 -5.35 3.85 10.30
N ALA A 23 -5.53 4.96 9.57
CA ALA A 23 -5.20 6.28 10.07
C ALA A 23 -6.15 7.30 9.46
N ASN A 24 -6.60 8.25 10.27
CA ASN A 24 -7.53 9.31 9.82
C ASN A 24 -8.77 8.75 9.13
N GLY A 25 -9.26 7.59 9.58
CA GLY A 25 -10.43 6.96 8.98
C GLY A 25 -10.19 6.28 7.64
N GLU A 26 -8.95 6.21 7.19
CA GLU A 26 -8.59 5.58 5.93
C GLU A 26 -7.84 4.29 6.16
N LYS A 27 -8.08 3.30 5.29
CA LYS A 27 -7.32 2.04 5.29
C LYS A 27 -6.27 2.11 4.20
N VAL A 28 -5.02 1.92 4.60
CA VAL A 28 -3.87 2.04 3.72
C VAL A 28 -3.08 0.74 3.74
N ALA A 29 -2.72 0.23 2.56
CA ALA A 29 -1.83 -0.91 2.45
C ALA A 29 -0.40 -0.37 2.36
N LEU A 30 0.43 -0.76 3.31
CA LEU A 30 1.83 -0.34 3.38
C LEU A 30 2.70 -1.50 2.88
N PHE A 31 3.59 -1.22 1.93
CA PHE A 31 4.42 -2.23 1.29
C PHE A 31 5.90 -1.97 1.54
N ARG A 32 6.63 -3.04 1.75
CA ARG A 32 8.08 -2.99 1.84
C ARG A 32 8.68 -3.73 0.65
N LEU A 33 9.48 -3.01 -0.16
CA LEU A 33 10.19 -3.59 -1.30
C LEU A 33 11.69 -3.35 -1.08
N GLY A 34 12.37 -4.34 -0.54
CA GLY A 34 13.78 -4.19 -0.18
C GLY A 34 13.94 -3.13 0.91
N ALA A 35 14.65 -2.05 0.60
CA ALA A 35 14.86 -0.93 1.53
C ALA A 35 13.81 0.17 1.36
N ASP A 36 12.91 0.03 0.40
CA ASP A 36 11.92 1.06 0.08
C ASP A 36 10.54 0.70 0.62
N PHE A 37 9.76 1.74 0.95
CA PHE A 37 8.41 1.58 1.44
C PHE A 37 7.45 2.38 0.58
N TYR A 38 6.28 1.81 0.32
CA TYR A 38 5.24 2.43 -0.50
C TYR A 38 3.89 2.23 0.16
N ALA A 39 2.95 3.11 -0.13
CA ALA A 39 1.61 3.01 0.46
C ALA A 39 0.55 3.30 -0.59
N LEU A 40 -0.46 2.45 -0.63
CA LEU A 40 -1.62 2.61 -1.51
C LEU A 40 -2.88 2.54 -0.66
N SER A 41 -3.97 3.12 -1.17
CA SER A 41 -5.29 2.84 -0.60
C SER A 41 -5.48 1.33 -0.57
N ASN A 42 -5.97 0.81 0.55
CA ASN A 42 -6.17 -0.64 0.69
C ASN A 42 -7.36 -1.15 -0.12
N THR A 43 -8.16 -0.25 -0.66
CA THR A 43 -9.40 -0.60 -1.35
C THR A 43 -9.17 -0.65 -2.85
N CYS A 44 -9.32 -1.85 -3.43
CA CYS A 44 -9.22 -2.04 -4.87
C CYS A 44 -10.28 -1.21 -5.59
N SER A 45 -9.91 -0.54 -6.67
CA SER A 45 -10.82 0.34 -7.42
C SER A 45 -11.94 -0.43 -8.12
N HIS A 46 -11.79 -1.74 -8.30
CA HIS A 46 -12.80 -2.55 -8.97
C HIS A 46 -13.99 -2.84 -8.05
N ARG A 47 -13.75 -3.53 -6.94
CA ARG A 47 -14.82 -3.96 -6.05
C ARG A 47 -14.52 -3.75 -4.57
N GLY A 48 -13.52 -2.95 -4.26
CA GLY A 48 -13.17 -2.67 -2.88
C GLY A 48 -12.42 -3.81 -2.18
N GLY A 49 -11.83 -4.74 -2.94
CA GLY A 49 -11.07 -5.83 -2.34
C GLY A 49 -9.89 -5.31 -1.54
N PRO A 50 -9.53 -6.01 -0.44
CA PRO A 50 -8.45 -5.55 0.44
C PRO A 50 -7.08 -5.89 -0.15
N LEU A 51 -6.37 -4.87 -0.66
CA LEU A 51 -5.07 -5.07 -1.30
C LEU A 51 -4.04 -5.69 -0.35
N CYS A 52 -4.11 -5.40 0.94
CA CYS A 52 -3.15 -5.95 1.90
C CYS A 52 -3.29 -7.47 2.09
N GLU A 53 -4.35 -8.07 1.57
CA GLU A 53 -4.55 -9.52 1.60
C GLU A 53 -4.23 -10.18 0.27
N GLY A 54 -3.78 -9.40 -0.71
CA GLY A 54 -3.42 -9.92 -2.02
C GLY A 54 -2.00 -10.47 -2.05
N GLU A 55 -1.51 -10.75 -3.25
CA GLU A 55 -0.15 -11.24 -3.45
C GLU A 55 0.73 -10.15 -4.04
N LEU A 56 1.90 -9.98 -3.45
CA LEU A 56 2.90 -9.05 -3.95
C LEU A 56 3.83 -9.80 -4.90
N GLU A 57 3.89 -9.36 -6.16
CA GLU A 57 4.75 -9.96 -7.18
C GLU A 57 5.67 -8.89 -7.74
N GLY A 58 6.93 -8.88 -7.28
CA GLY A 58 7.87 -7.82 -7.66
C GLY A 58 7.39 -6.47 -7.18
N THR A 59 7.03 -5.58 -8.11
CA THR A 59 6.51 -4.24 -7.79
C THR A 59 5.00 -4.13 -7.99
N GLU A 60 4.31 -5.27 -8.13
CA GLU A 60 2.88 -5.30 -8.38
C GLU A 60 2.14 -5.99 -7.25
N ILE A 61 0.98 -5.44 -6.88
CA ILE A 61 0.08 -6.08 -5.93
C ILE A 61 -1.13 -6.62 -6.68
N VAL A 62 -1.45 -7.89 -6.45
CA VAL A 62 -2.60 -8.55 -7.06
C VAL A 62 -3.75 -8.52 -6.09
N CYS A 63 -4.86 -7.91 -6.50
CA CYS A 63 -6.06 -7.86 -5.67
C CYS A 63 -6.59 -9.29 -5.45
N PRO A 64 -6.93 -9.70 -4.22
CA PRO A 64 -7.42 -11.04 -3.97
C PRO A 64 -8.80 -11.29 -4.58
N TRP A 65 -9.50 -10.22 -4.96
CA TRP A 65 -10.81 -10.31 -5.61
C TRP A 65 -10.64 -10.05 -7.10
N HIS A 66 -10.76 -11.06 -7.94
CA HIS A 66 -10.75 -10.97 -9.41
C HIS A 66 -9.39 -10.71 -10.06
N GLY A 67 -8.31 -10.60 -9.29
CA GLY A 67 -6.95 -10.60 -9.86
C GLY A 67 -6.48 -9.31 -10.53
N ALA A 68 -7.13 -8.17 -10.27
CA ALA A 68 -6.63 -6.90 -10.78
C ALA A 68 -5.25 -6.60 -10.20
N THR A 69 -4.36 -6.01 -10.99
CA THR A 69 -3.01 -5.68 -10.53
C THR A 69 -2.76 -4.18 -10.54
N PHE A 70 -1.96 -3.73 -9.58
CA PHE A 70 -1.61 -2.33 -9.42
C PHE A 70 -0.11 -2.19 -9.17
N ASP A 71 0.47 -1.11 -9.70
CA ASP A 71 1.87 -0.79 -9.42
C ASP A 71 1.95 -0.25 -7.99
N VAL A 72 2.70 -0.93 -7.15
CA VAL A 72 2.85 -0.55 -5.73
C VAL A 72 3.47 0.83 -5.57
N ARG A 73 4.32 1.23 -6.51
CA ARG A 73 5.05 2.50 -6.44
C ARG A 73 4.17 3.71 -6.79
N THR A 74 3.15 3.52 -7.60
CA THR A 74 2.36 4.65 -8.11
C THR A 74 0.85 4.50 -7.90
N GLY A 75 0.38 3.26 -7.71
CA GLY A 75 -1.05 2.97 -7.63
C GLY A 75 -1.70 2.79 -8.99
N ALA A 76 -0.94 2.84 -10.08
CA ALA A 76 -1.50 2.72 -11.42
C ALA A 76 -2.11 1.33 -11.63
N ALA A 77 -3.28 1.27 -12.26
CA ALA A 77 -3.89 0.00 -12.63
C ALA A 77 -3.12 -0.60 -13.81
N LEU A 78 -2.68 -1.85 -13.66
CA LEU A 78 -1.86 -2.52 -14.67
C LEU A 78 -2.63 -3.57 -15.47
N SER A 79 -3.75 -4.04 -14.95
CA SER A 79 -4.54 -5.04 -15.66
C SER A 79 -6.02 -4.94 -15.27
N PRO A 80 -6.93 -5.40 -16.16
CA PRO A 80 -8.32 -5.49 -15.80
C PRO A 80 -8.52 -6.55 -14.69
N PRO A 81 -9.63 -6.52 -13.94
CA PRO A 81 -10.80 -5.68 -14.19
C PRO A 81 -10.76 -4.30 -13.51
N ALA A 82 -9.63 -3.84 -13.00
CA ALA A 82 -9.56 -2.53 -12.35
C ALA A 82 -9.80 -1.41 -13.39
N PRO A 83 -10.82 -0.56 -13.19
CA PRO A 83 -11.11 0.51 -14.15
C PRO A 83 -10.16 1.69 -14.05
N ARG A 84 -9.46 1.83 -12.93
CA ARG A 84 -8.54 2.92 -12.68
C ARG A 84 -7.58 2.54 -11.57
N GLY A 85 -6.53 3.35 -11.38
CA GLY A 85 -5.59 3.14 -10.29
C GLY A 85 -6.19 3.43 -8.92
N VAL A 86 -5.40 3.20 -7.89
CA VAL A 86 -5.75 3.53 -6.52
C VAL A 86 -4.85 4.66 -6.03
N ARG A 87 -5.29 5.36 -4.99
CA ARG A 87 -4.51 6.46 -4.44
C ARG A 87 -3.20 5.94 -3.84
N SER A 88 -2.09 6.64 -4.11
CA SER A 88 -0.82 6.40 -3.44
C SER A 88 -0.57 7.49 -2.42
N TYR A 89 0.20 7.17 -1.38
CA TYR A 89 0.52 8.10 -0.31
C TYR A 89 2.03 8.24 -0.22
N PRO A 90 2.56 9.46 -0.05
CA PRO A 90 3.99 9.62 0.20
C PRO A 90 4.40 8.91 1.48
N VAL A 91 5.54 8.23 1.43
CA VAL A 91 6.10 7.51 2.57
C VAL A 91 7.48 8.05 2.87
N ARG A 92 7.78 8.19 4.15
CA ARG A 92 9.09 8.62 4.61
C ARG A 92 9.55 7.71 5.73
N VAL A 93 10.82 7.35 5.74
CA VAL A 93 11.41 6.58 6.84
C VAL A 93 12.35 7.50 7.59
N THR A 94 12.15 7.61 8.91
CA THR A 94 12.98 8.41 9.79
C THR A 94 13.50 7.50 10.90
N GLY A 95 14.80 7.16 10.85
CA GLY A 95 15.35 6.16 11.75
C GLY A 95 14.71 4.81 11.48
N THR A 96 13.93 4.29 12.43
CA THR A 96 13.17 3.05 12.27
C THR A 96 11.68 3.31 12.10
N ASP A 97 11.24 4.57 12.06
CA ASP A 97 9.84 4.93 11.94
C ASP A 97 9.42 5.06 10.48
N VAL A 98 8.31 4.43 10.14
CA VAL A 98 7.68 4.57 8.82
C VAL A 98 6.54 5.56 8.96
N GLU A 99 6.57 6.61 8.15
CA GLU A 99 5.62 7.70 8.22
C GLU A 99 4.89 7.89 6.91
N LEU A 100 3.61 8.23 6.98
CA LEU A 100 2.77 8.52 5.82
C LEU A 100 2.32 9.98 5.85
N GLU A 101 2.23 10.57 4.67
CA GLU A 101 1.55 11.84 4.50
C GLU A 101 0.09 11.57 4.16
N LEU A 102 -0.78 11.96 5.07
CA LEU A 102 -2.22 11.70 4.93
C LEU A 102 -3.03 12.96 4.67
#